data_2997e7b35b7080a9f43c8f27f111512d
#
_entry.id   2997e7b35b7080a9f43c8f27f111512d
#
_cell.length_a   1.000
_cell.length_b   1.000
_cell.length_c   1.000
_cell.angle_alpha   90.00
_cell.angle_beta   90.00
_cell.angle_gamma   90.00
#
_symmetry.space_group_name_H-M   'P 1'
#
loop_
_entity.id
_entity.type
_entity.pdbx_description
1 polymer ?
#
loop_
_entity_poly.entity_id
_entity_poly.type
_entity_poly.pdbx_seq_one_letter_code
_entity_poly.pdbx_strand_id
1 'polypeptide(L)'
;SLHDALPIYQRARDYAHERIQGTDIGVRGGPRVPIIAHPDVRRMLMTMRAQAEATRALAYVVASAHDAATCHPDADQRKRNQAFVDLMIPVVKGWSTEIGIEVASLGIQVHGGMGYMEETGAAQYLRDSRISTIYEGTTGIQANDLIGRKMARDRGAVFKSVIGMMCEVERELAGSANVDLKAIGARLAVAVDALNRAGGWIVERFPVDVRAASASAVPFLRLFGVVAGGWQMARAALVAQARVDAGDGDRQAERQSGQSDGQRHRDPDAHPEDRGQSFLAVGQGENRAGDQHQE
;
A
#
# COMPACT_ATOMS: atom_id res chain seq x y z
N SER A 1 2.98 3.39 -8.36
CA SER A 1 1.99 3.25 -7.30
C SER A 1 2.57 2.63 -6.03
N LEU A 2 2.70 1.30 -5.89
CA LEU A 2 3.41 0.68 -4.75
C LEU A 2 4.90 1.03 -4.73
N HIS A 3 5.51 1.18 -5.89
CA HIS A 3 6.89 1.63 -6.06
C HIS A 3 7.10 3.07 -5.60
N ASP A 4 6.06 3.90 -5.61
CA ASP A 4 6.17 5.31 -5.24
C ASP A 4 5.76 5.56 -3.79
N ALA A 5 4.73 4.85 -3.29
CA ALA A 5 4.16 5.08 -1.96
C ALA A 5 5.14 4.77 -0.83
N LEU A 6 5.87 3.67 -0.88
CA LEU A 6 6.81 3.31 0.18
C LEU A 6 8.07 4.18 0.19
N PRO A 7 8.76 4.43 -0.94
CA PRO A 7 9.92 5.30 -0.98
C PRO A 7 9.61 6.74 -0.54
N ILE A 8 8.50 7.34 -0.98
CA ILE A 8 8.15 8.70 -0.53
C ILE A 8 7.81 8.74 0.97
N TYR A 9 7.18 7.70 1.52
CA TYR A 9 6.99 7.59 2.96
C TYR A 9 8.33 7.55 3.71
N GLN A 10 9.27 6.71 3.28
CA GLN A 10 10.59 6.61 3.89
C GLN A 10 11.32 7.96 3.84
N ARG A 11 11.33 8.61 2.70
CA ARG A 11 11.94 9.94 2.50
C ARG A 11 11.28 11.00 3.39
N ALA A 12 9.95 11.03 3.47
CA ALA A 12 9.22 11.96 4.32
C ALA A 12 9.50 11.72 5.81
N ARG A 13 9.62 10.45 6.24
CA ARG A 13 9.99 10.07 7.60
C ARG A 13 11.39 10.57 7.93
N ASP A 14 12.36 10.31 7.06
CA ASP A 14 13.76 10.67 7.29
C ASP A 14 13.90 12.20 7.34
N TYR A 15 13.27 12.93 6.40
CA TYR A 15 13.20 14.39 6.45
C TYR A 15 12.56 14.90 7.75
N ALA A 16 11.50 14.25 8.24
CA ALA A 16 10.84 14.67 9.47
C ALA A 16 11.70 14.46 10.73
N HIS A 17 12.63 13.52 10.73
CA HIS A 17 13.62 13.35 11.80
C HIS A 17 14.74 14.40 11.74
N GLU A 18 15.16 14.82 10.55
CA GLU A 18 16.27 15.76 10.35
C GLU A 18 15.84 17.22 10.43
N ARG A 19 14.66 17.56 9.91
CA ARG A 19 14.18 18.94 9.83
C ARG A 19 13.77 19.49 11.19
N ILE A 20 14.52 20.45 11.69
CA ILE A 20 14.21 21.17 12.95
C ILE A 20 13.40 22.42 12.62
N GLN A 21 12.17 22.49 13.15
CA GLN A 21 11.29 23.65 12.99
C GLN A 21 10.22 23.73 14.08
N GLY A 22 10.08 24.92 14.65
CA GLY A 22 9.13 25.15 15.73
C GLY A 22 9.57 24.55 17.08
N THR A 23 8.76 24.74 18.08
CA THR A 23 8.90 24.16 19.43
C THR A 23 7.81 23.11 19.64
N ASP A 24 7.99 22.19 20.56
CA ASP A 24 6.97 21.20 20.87
C ASP A 24 5.67 21.87 21.33
N ILE A 25 4.54 21.37 20.81
CA ILE A 25 3.22 21.92 21.13
C ILE A 25 2.94 21.70 22.62
N GLY A 26 2.59 22.79 23.31
CA GLY A 26 2.33 22.78 24.76
C GLY A 26 3.52 23.15 25.64
N VAL A 27 4.73 23.26 25.06
CA VAL A 27 5.94 23.70 25.78
C VAL A 27 6.26 25.16 25.44
N ARG A 28 5.93 26.12 26.33
CA ARG A 28 6.28 27.53 26.11
C ARG A 28 7.78 27.75 26.33
N GLY A 29 8.45 28.39 25.34
CA GLY A 29 9.87 28.73 25.43
C GLY A 29 10.82 27.54 25.38
N GLY A 30 10.33 26.37 24.97
CA GLY A 30 11.15 25.17 24.74
C GLY A 30 12.11 25.28 23.55
N PRO A 31 13.08 24.40 23.43
CA PRO A 31 13.98 24.33 22.28
C PRO A 31 13.21 23.98 21.00
N ARG A 32 13.81 24.30 19.86
CA ARG A 32 13.31 23.81 18.57
C ARG A 32 13.46 22.30 18.48
N VAL A 33 12.47 21.64 17.88
CA VAL A 33 12.41 20.18 17.77
C VAL A 33 12.38 19.72 16.32
N PRO A 34 12.78 18.47 16.01
CA PRO A 34 12.49 17.85 14.73
C PRO A 34 11.00 17.84 14.46
N ILE A 35 10.59 18.04 13.20
CA ILE A 35 9.16 18.16 12.86
C ILE A 35 8.36 16.90 13.14
N ILE A 36 9.02 15.75 13.28
CA ILE A 36 8.35 14.49 13.69
C ILE A 36 7.75 14.58 15.10
N ALA A 37 8.18 15.53 15.94
CA ALA A 37 7.57 15.78 17.25
C ALA A 37 6.16 16.38 17.13
N HIS A 38 5.85 17.06 16.01
CA HIS A 38 4.54 17.68 15.82
C HIS A 38 3.44 16.63 15.56
N PRO A 39 2.31 16.70 16.26
CA PRO A 39 1.24 15.70 16.17
C PRO A 39 0.69 15.50 14.75
N ASP A 40 0.52 16.56 13.97
CA ASP A 40 0.01 16.47 12.61
C ASP A 40 1.00 15.81 11.63
N VAL A 41 2.30 16.08 11.79
CA VAL A 41 3.34 15.39 11.01
C VAL A 41 3.33 13.89 11.32
N ARG A 42 3.20 13.51 12.59
CA ARG A 42 3.06 12.10 13.00
C ARG A 42 1.80 11.46 12.42
N ARG A 43 0.66 12.17 12.45
CA ARG A 43 -0.59 11.71 11.83
C ARG A 43 -0.39 11.43 10.33
N MET A 44 0.22 12.37 9.59
CA MET A 44 0.50 12.20 8.15
C MET A 44 1.40 10.98 7.91
N LEU A 45 2.50 10.85 8.62
CA LEU A 45 3.42 9.72 8.48
C LEU A 45 2.75 8.38 8.82
N MET A 46 1.93 8.32 9.87
CA MET A 46 1.16 7.11 10.21
C MET A 46 0.17 6.75 9.11
N THR A 47 -0.52 7.75 8.54
CA THR A 47 -1.45 7.54 7.42
C THR A 47 -0.72 7.00 6.20
N MET A 48 0.40 7.61 5.81
CA MET A 48 1.21 7.16 4.68
C MET A 48 1.67 5.71 4.86
N ARG A 49 2.17 5.37 6.04
CA ARG A 49 2.63 4.03 6.37
C ARG A 49 1.49 3.01 6.32
N ALA A 50 0.40 3.28 7.00
CA ALA A 50 -0.75 2.37 7.05
C ALA A 50 -1.32 2.09 5.65
N GLN A 51 -1.46 3.12 4.82
CA GLN A 51 -1.94 3.00 3.45
C GLN A 51 -0.96 2.20 2.56
N ALA A 52 0.35 2.49 2.64
CA ALA A 52 1.36 1.77 1.85
C ALA A 52 1.45 0.28 2.25
N GLU A 53 1.40 -0.02 3.55
CA GLU A 53 1.42 -1.41 4.04
C GLU A 53 0.13 -2.16 3.69
N ALA A 54 -1.04 -1.53 3.83
CA ALA A 54 -2.33 -2.13 3.51
C ALA A 54 -2.49 -2.46 2.03
N THR A 55 -2.12 -1.54 1.13
CA THR A 55 -2.16 -1.79 -0.31
C THR A 55 -1.22 -2.90 -0.73
N ARG A 56 -0.03 -2.95 -0.14
CA ARG A 56 0.98 -3.98 -0.40
C ARG A 56 0.52 -5.35 0.11
N ALA A 57 -0.02 -5.42 1.32
CA ALA A 57 -0.55 -6.67 1.87
C ALA A 57 -1.69 -7.22 1.01
N LEU A 58 -2.63 -6.36 0.59
CA LEU A 58 -3.73 -6.76 -0.27
C LEU A 58 -3.23 -7.28 -1.63
N ALA A 59 -2.26 -6.60 -2.25
CA ALA A 59 -1.67 -7.03 -3.52
C ALA A 59 -1.02 -8.42 -3.41
N TYR A 60 -0.27 -8.70 -2.35
CA TYR A 60 0.35 -10.01 -2.13
C TYR A 60 -0.67 -11.11 -1.85
N VAL A 61 -1.74 -10.83 -1.12
CA VAL A 61 -2.81 -11.80 -0.91
C VAL A 61 -3.50 -12.17 -2.22
N VAL A 62 -3.76 -11.19 -3.09
CA VAL A 62 -4.36 -11.45 -4.41
C VAL A 62 -3.37 -12.19 -5.33
N ALA A 63 -2.08 -11.86 -5.30
CA ALA A 63 -1.05 -12.58 -6.04
C ALA A 63 -0.94 -14.06 -5.59
N SER A 64 -0.92 -14.31 -4.28
CA SER A 64 -0.91 -15.67 -3.72
C SER A 64 -2.17 -16.47 -4.11
N ALA A 65 -3.34 -15.81 -4.13
CA ALA A 65 -4.57 -16.44 -4.60
C ALA A 65 -4.50 -16.75 -6.12
N HIS A 66 -3.84 -15.91 -6.91
CA HIS A 66 -3.61 -16.17 -8.34
C HIS A 66 -2.72 -17.39 -8.57
N ASP A 67 -1.64 -17.52 -7.79
CA ASP A 67 -0.80 -18.73 -7.83
C ASP A 67 -1.61 -19.98 -7.46
N ALA A 68 -2.41 -19.90 -6.41
CA ALA A 68 -3.29 -21.01 -6.00
C ALA A 68 -4.36 -21.32 -7.06
N ALA A 69 -4.91 -20.32 -7.75
CA ALA A 69 -5.86 -20.52 -8.85
C ALA A 69 -5.23 -21.29 -10.01
N THR A 70 -3.92 -21.15 -10.21
CA THR A 70 -3.19 -21.79 -11.32
C THR A 70 -2.65 -23.17 -10.93
N CYS A 71 -2.02 -23.27 -9.74
CA CYS A 71 -1.16 -24.41 -9.38
C CYS A 71 -1.75 -25.35 -8.30
N HIS A 72 -2.85 -24.99 -7.63
CA HIS A 72 -3.38 -25.82 -6.55
C HIS A 72 -3.87 -27.18 -7.08
N PRO A 73 -3.56 -28.32 -6.43
CA PRO A 73 -3.96 -29.64 -6.91
C PRO A 73 -5.49 -29.85 -6.96
N ASP A 74 -6.22 -29.30 -5.98
CA ASP A 74 -7.67 -29.35 -5.90
C ASP A 74 -8.32 -28.36 -6.88
N ALA A 75 -9.16 -28.85 -7.78
CA ALA A 75 -9.86 -28.06 -8.79
C ALA A 75 -10.86 -27.06 -8.20
N ASP A 76 -11.52 -27.42 -7.07
CA ASP A 76 -12.46 -26.52 -6.41
C ASP A 76 -11.73 -25.38 -5.72
N GLN A 77 -10.55 -25.61 -5.17
CA GLN A 77 -9.69 -24.55 -4.65
C GLN A 77 -9.23 -23.63 -5.76
N ARG A 78 -8.79 -24.15 -6.91
CA ARG A 78 -8.44 -23.30 -8.08
C ARG A 78 -9.60 -22.40 -8.47
N LYS A 79 -10.80 -22.95 -8.57
CA LYS A 79 -12.01 -22.20 -8.95
C LYS A 79 -12.36 -21.10 -7.93
N ARG A 80 -12.31 -21.41 -6.63
CA ARG A 80 -12.55 -20.42 -5.58
C ARG A 80 -11.54 -19.29 -5.59
N ASN A 81 -10.25 -19.63 -5.71
CA ASN A 81 -9.19 -18.63 -5.78
C ASN A 81 -9.30 -17.76 -7.04
N GLN A 82 -9.64 -18.33 -8.20
CA GLN A 82 -9.85 -17.56 -9.43
C GLN A 82 -11.02 -16.58 -9.26
N ALA A 83 -12.13 -16.99 -8.66
CA ALA A 83 -13.26 -16.11 -8.42
C ALA A 83 -12.90 -14.94 -7.47
N PHE A 84 -12.11 -15.23 -6.42
CA PHE A 84 -11.58 -14.20 -5.53
C PHE A 84 -10.66 -13.23 -6.27
N VAL A 85 -9.70 -13.72 -7.05
CA VAL A 85 -8.78 -12.90 -7.87
C VAL A 85 -9.56 -12.02 -8.83
N ASP A 86 -10.53 -12.57 -9.54
CA ASP A 86 -11.35 -11.85 -10.50
C ASP A 86 -12.10 -10.67 -9.86
N LEU A 87 -12.63 -10.86 -8.65
CA LEU A 87 -13.29 -9.79 -7.89
C LEU A 87 -12.30 -8.73 -7.41
N MET A 88 -11.11 -9.15 -6.95
CA MET A 88 -10.17 -8.25 -6.27
C MET A 88 -9.24 -7.48 -7.20
N ILE A 89 -9.00 -7.92 -8.43
CA ILE A 89 -8.13 -7.21 -9.41
C ILE A 89 -8.52 -5.74 -9.56
N PRO A 90 -9.80 -5.38 -9.87
CA PRO A 90 -10.18 -3.98 -10.02
C PRO A 90 -10.03 -3.19 -8.71
N VAL A 91 -10.23 -3.83 -7.55
CA VAL A 91 -10.02 -3.19 -6.24
C VAL A 91 -8.54 -2.90 -6.01
N VAL A 92 -7.66 -3.90 -6.21
CA VAL A 92 -6.21 -3.73 -6.07
C VAL A 92 -5.70 -2.64 -7.01
N LYS A 93 -6.04 -2.72 -8.30
CA LYS A 93 -5.57 -1.73 -9.29
C LYS A 93 -6.11 -0.35 -8.99
N GLY A 94 -7.43 -0.20 -8.85
CA GLY A 94 -8.05 1.11 -8.70
C GLY A 94 -7.70 1.78 -7.37
N TRP A 95 -7.83 1.06 -6.26
CA TRP A 95 -7.56 1.63 -4.93
C TRP A 95 -6.07 1.89 -4.69
N SER A 96 -5.17 0.94 -5.03
CA SER A 96 -3.73 1.13 -4.77
C SER A 96 -3.13 2.28 -5.57
N THR A 97 -3.64 2.56 -6.77
CA THR A 97 -3.16 3.70 -7.57
C THR A 97 -3.62 5.04 -7.02
N GLU A 98 -4.85 5.13 -6.54
CA GLU A 98 -5.35 6.33 -5.83
C GLU A 98 -4.57 6.58 -4.54
N ILE A 99 -4.33 5.54 -3.74
CA ILE A 99 -3.51 5.62 -2.53
C ILE A 99 -2.08 6.08 -2.85
N GLY A 100 -1.49 5.63 -3.95
CA GLY A 100 -0.17 6.10 -4.41
C GLY A 100 -0.10 7.62 -4.53
N ILE A 101 -1.13 8.23 -5.12
CA ILE A 101 -1.24 9.69 -5.26
C ILE A 101 -1.45 10.36 -3.88
N GLU A 102 -2.35 9.82 -3.04
CA GLU A 102 -2.59 10.37 -1.70
C GLU A 102 -1.31 10.38 -0.85
N VAL A 103 -0.58 9.27 -0.84
CA VAL A 103 0.68 9.13 -0.10
C VAL A 103 1.75 10.05 -0.66
N ALA A 104 1.88 10.18 -1.98
CA ALA A 104 2.83 11.11 -2.61
C ALA A 104 2.51 12.57 -2.27
N SER A 105 1.23 12.95 -2.27
CA SER A 105 0.77 14.29 -1.87
C SER A 105 1.08 14.59 -0.40
N LEU A 106 0.83 13.62 0.51
CA LEU A 106 1.20 13.75 1.92
C LEU A 106 2.72 13.86 2.11
N GLY A 107 3.50 13.15 1.28
CA GLY A 107 4.96 13.27 1.28
C GLY A 107 5.43 14.69 0.99
N ILE A 108 4.85 15.35 -0.01
CA ILE A 108 5.11 16.76 -0.30
C ILE A 108 4.72 17.63 0.90
N GLN A 109 3.56 17.39 1.51
CA GLN A 109 3.08 18.15 2.65
C GLN A 109 4.01 18.04 3.86
N VAL A 110 4.56 16.86 4.16
CA VAL A 110 5.55 16.66 5.24
C VAL A 110 6.83 17.44 4.99
N HIS A 111 7.29 17.53 3.73
CA HIS A 111 8.46 18.32 3.37
C HIS A 111 8.19 19.85 3.39
N GLY A 112 6.91 20.28 3.44
CA GLY A 112 6.53 21.69 3.38
C GLY A 112 6.96 22.35 2.07
N GLY A 113 7.40 23.60 2.11
CA GLY A 113 7.85 24.32 0.92
C GLY A 113 8.96 23.61 0.14
N MET A 114 9.84 22.90 0.84
CA MET A 114 10.88 22.08 0.19
C MET A 114 10.30 20.92 -0.61
N GLY A 115 9.14 20.39 -0.24
CA GLY A 115 8.47 19.32 -0.99
C GLY A 115 7.94 19.76 -2.35
N TYR A 116 7.67 21.05 -2.53
CA TYR A 116 7.27 21.63 -3.80
C TYR A 116 8.43 21.82 -4.78
N MET A 117 9.64 22.04 -4.25
CA MET A 117 10.84 22.25 -5.06
C MET A 117 11.32 20.95 -5.71
N GLU A 118 11.77 21.03 -6.98
CA GLU A 118 12.19 19.85 -7.74
C GLU A 118 13.46 19.21 -7.17
N GLU A 119 14.38 20.02 -6.68
CA GLU A 119 15.69 19.61 -6.14
C GLU A 119 15.56 18.59 -4.99
N THR A 120 14.46 18.65 -4.24
CA THR A 120 14.22 17.67 -3.16
C THR A 120 13.73 16.32 -3.68
N GLY A 121 13.23 16.28 -4.91
CA GLY A 121 12.68 15.08 -5.55
C GLY A 121 11.35 14.59 -4.96
N ALA A 122 10.77 15.24 -3.94
CA ALA A 122 9.50 14.84 -3.37
C ALA A 122 8.34 15.02 -4.35
N ALA A 123 8.32 16.13 -5.11
CA ALA A 123 7.31 16.41 -6.11
C ALA A 123 7.30 15.40 -7.28
N GLN A 124 8.46 14.79 -7.59
CA GLN A 124 8.57 13.78 -8.65
C GLN A 124 7.69 12.55 -8.37
N TYR A 125 7.61 12.08 -7.12
CA TYR A 125 6.74 10.95 -6.76
C TYR A 125 5.27 11.21 -7.07
N LEU A 126 4.80 12.45 -6.89
CA LEU A 126 3.40 12.79 -7.21
C LEU A 126 3.18 12.81 -8.73
N ARG A 127 4.12 13.37 -9.50
CA ARG A 127 4.04 13.37 -10.98
C ARG A 127 4.03 11.94 -11.52
N ASP A 128 4.93 11.08 -11.04
CA ASP A 128 5.06 9.70 -11.50
C ASP A 128 3.87 8.84 -11.10
N SER A 129 3.33 9.02 -9.89
CA SER A 129 2.17 8.26 -9.44
C SER A 129 0.89 8.64 -10.20
N ARG A 130 0.80 9.86 -10.75
CA ARG A 130 -0.44 10.36 -11.38
C ARG A 130 -0.88 9.54 -12.58
N ILE A 131 0.03 9.05 -13.40
CA ILE A 131 -0.32 8.24 -14.58
C ILE A 131 -0.98 6.91 -14.21
N SER A 132 -0.68 6.38 -13.02
CA SER A 132 -1.14 5.05 -12.61
C SER A 132 -2.67 4.93 -12.47
N THR A 133 -3.38 6.01 -12.21
CA THR A 133 -4.85 6.03 -12.16
C THR A 133 -5.50 6.22 -13.53
N ILE A 134 -4.70 6.43 -14.57
CA ILE A 134 -5.16 6.76 -15.93
C ILE A 134 -4.92 5.57 -16.87
N TYR A 135 -3.70 5.04 -16.93
CA TYR A 135 -3.34 3.99 -17.89
C TYR A 135 -3.91 2.61 -17.49
N GLU A 136 -3.96 1.68 -18.44
CA GLU A 136 -4.47 0.30 -18.24
C GLU A 136 -5.88 0.24 -17.64
N GLY A 137 -6.71 1.17 -18.04
CA GLY A 137 -8.07 1.38 -17.49
C GLY A 137 -8.05 2.32 -16.28
N THR A 138 -8.73 3.45 -16.45
CA THR A 138 -8.85 4.46 -15.39
C THR A 138 -9.53 3.89 -14.15
N THR A 139 -9.39 4.59 -13.01
CA THR A 139 -10.13 4.24 -11.78
C THR A 139 -11.62 4.03 -12.03
N GLY A 140 -12.25 4.87 -12.88
CA GLY A 140 -13.66 4.72 -13.26
C GLY A 140 -13.93 3.43 -14.05
N ILE A 141 -13.04 3.03 -14.96
CA ILE A 141 -13.16 1.76 -15.70
C ILE A 141 -13.03 0.58 -14.74
N GLN A 142 -12.09 0.60 -13.81
CA GLN A 142 -11.93 -0.45 -12.79
C GLN A 142 -13.17 -0.53 -11.89
N ALA A 143 -13.73 0.61 -11.50
CA ALA A 143 -14.93 0.67 -10.67
C ALA A 143 -16.16 0.10 -11.40
N ASN A 144 -16.33 0.43 -12.68
CA ASN A 144 -17.42 -0.11 -13.49
C ASN A 144 -17.24 -1.61 -13.76
N ASP A 145 -16.01 -2.08 -13.94
CA ASP A 145 -15.72 -3.52 -14.04
C ASP A 145 -16.11 -4.25 -12.75
N LEU A 146 -15.74 -3.70 -11.60
CA LEU A 146 -16.07 -4.25 -10.28
C LEU A 146 -17.58 -4.46 -10.13
N ILE A 147 -18.38 -3.42 -10.33
CA ILE A 147 -19.82 -3.52 -10.08
C ILE A 147 -20.58 -4.28 -11.16
N GLY A 148 -20.22 -4.10 -12.44
CA GLY A 148 -20.93 -4.66 -13.58
C GLY A 148 -20.53 -6.09 -13.90
N ARG A 149 -19.24 -6.35 -14.12
CA ARG A 149 -18.75 -7.67 -14.57
C ARG A 149 -18.40 -8.61 -13.43
N LYS A 150 -18.00 -8.08 -12.25
CA LYS A 150 -17.57 -8.92 -11.13
C LYS A 150 -18.70 -9.18 -10.13
N MET A 151 -19.51 -8.16 -9.80
CA MET A 151 -20.57 -8.32 -8.80
C MET A 151 -21.94 -8.59 -9.42
N ALA A 152 -22.36 -7.85 -10.44
CA ALA A 152 -23.70 -8.03 -11.01
C ALA A 152 -23.87 -9.38 -11.72
N ARG A 153 -22.81 -9.91 -12.32
CA ARG A 153 -22.83 -11.16 -13.11
C ARG A 153 -23.27 -12.39 -12.29
N ASP A 154 -22.80 -12.49 -11.03
CA ASP A 154 -23.10 -13.61 -10.13
C ASP A 154 -24.06 -13.22 -9.00
N ARG A 155 -24.72 -12.06 -9.14
CA ARG A 155 -25.61 -11.48 -8.14
C ARG A 155 -24.93 -11.30 -6.77
N GLY A 156 -23.63 -11.00 -6.78
CA GLY A 156 -22.84 -10.73 -5.60
C GLY A 156 -22.43 -11.96 -4.80
N ALA A 157 -22.51 -13.16 -5.36
CA ALA A 157 -22.17 -14.40 -4.63
C ALA A 157 -20.72 -14.41 -4.17
N VAL A 158 -19.76 -14.09 -5.05
CA VAL A 158 -18.33 -14.01 -4.69
C VAL A 158 -18.08 -12.87 -3.71
N PHE A 159 -18.72 -11.71 -3.90
CA PHE A 159 -18.62 -10.59 -2.97
C PHE A 159 -19.07 -10.99 -1.55
N LYS A 160 -20.21 -11.66 -1.42
CA LYS A 160 -20.70 -12.16 -0.13
C LYS A 160 -19.75 -13.18 0.52
N SER A 161 -19.08 -14.02 -0.29
CA SER A 161 -18.05 -14.93 0.21
C SER A 161 -16.88 -14.17 0.82
N VAL A 162 -16.42 -13.07 0.18
CA VAL A 162 -15.34 -12.22 0.71
C VAL A 162 -15.79 -11.49 1.98
N ILE A 163 -17.02 -11.00 2.05
CA ILE A 163 -17.59 -10.47 3.31
C ILE A 163 -17.56 -11.52 4.41
N GLY A 164 -17.92 -12.78 4.12
CA GLY A 164 -17.83 -13.89 5.08
C GLY A 164 -16.42 -14.07 5.63
N MET A 165 -15.39 -14.04 4.78
CA MET A 165 -13.97 -14.12 5.20
C MET A 165 -13.56 -12.94 6.11
N MET A 166 -14.07 -11.75 5.86
CA MET A 166 -13.82 -10.57 6.71
C MET A 166 -14.48 -10.74 8.09
N CYS A 167 -15.74 -11.25 8.13
CA CYS A 167 -16.45 -11.53 9.36
C CYS A 167 -15.79 -12.65 10.22
N GLU A 168 -15.05 -13.57 9.61
CA GLU A 168 -14.26 -14.56 10.36
C GLU A 168 -13.15 -13.88 11.16
N VAL A 169 -12.40 -12.98 10.54
CA VAL A 169 -11.34 -12.20 11.21
C VAL A 169 -11.91 -11.29 12.29
N GLU A 170 -13.07 -10.68 12.03
CA GLU A 170 -13.78 -9.85 13.03
C GLU A 170 -14.10 -10.67 14.29
N ARG A 171 -14.66 -11.88 14.14
CA ARG A 171 -14.98 -12.77 15.27
C ARG A 171 -13.73 -13.18 16.05
N GLU A 172 -12.63 -13.48 15.36
CA GLU A 172 -11.36 -13.81 15.98
C GLU A 172 -10.83 -12.65 16.82
N LEU A 173 -10.84 -11.44 16.29
CA LEU A 173 -10.43 -10.22 17.00
C LEU A 173 -11.32 -9.94 18.22
N ALA A 174 -12.64 -10.11 18.10
CA ALA A 174 -13.58 -9.89 19.20
C ALA A 174 -13.36 -10.87 20.36
N GLY A 175 -12.92 -12.09 20.07
CA GLY A 175 -12.57 -13.13 21.05
C GLY A 175 -11.22 -12.94 21.74
N SER A 176 -10.36 -12.02 21.26
CA SER A 176 -9.03 -11.80 21.81
C SER A 176 -9.08 -11.28 23.26
N ALA A 177 -8.08 -11.61 24.07
CA ALA A 177 -7.88 -10.97 25.38
C ALA A 177 -7.28 -9.55 25.27
N ASN A 178 -6.55 -9.28 24.17
CA ASN A 178 -5.89 -7.99 23.93
C ASN A 178 -6.91 -6.88 23.59
N VAL A 179 -6.86 -5.77 24.33
CA VAL A 179 -7.80 -4.64 24.19
C VAL A 179 -7.65 -3.94 22.84
N ASP A 180 -6.43 -3.86 22.29
CA ASP A 180 -6.17 -3.21 21.00
C ASP A 180 -6.73 -4.05 19.86
N LEU A 181 -6.59 -5.38 19.92
CA LEU A 181 -7.19 -6.29 18.93
C LEU A 181 -8.72 -6.20 18.96
N LYS A 182 -9.34 -6.12 20.14
CA LYS A 182 -10.79 -5.88 20.26
C LYS A 182 -11.20 -4.56 19.62
N ALA A 183 -10.44 -3.50 19.84
CA ALA A 183 -10.71 -2.19 19.24
C ALA A 183 -10.60 -2.22 17.72
N ILE A 184 -9.59 -2.92 17.16
CA ILE A 184 -9.46 -3.18 15.72
C ILE A 184 -10.68 -3.95 15.21
N GLY A 185 -11.09 -5.03 15.90
CA GLY A 185 -12.25 -5.83 15.53
C GLY A 185 -13.54 -5.02 15.49
N ALA A 186 -13.79 -4.17 16.49
CA ALA A 186 -14.97 -3.32 16.52
C ALA A 186 -15.01 -2.32 15.35
N ARG A 187 -13.87 -1.77 14.94
CA ARG A 187 -13.79 -0.89 13.76
C ARG A 187 -13.97 -1.65 12.45
N LEU A 188 -13.39 -2.84 12.35
CA LEU A 188 -13.55 -3.70 11.18
C LEU A 188 -15.02 -4.10 10.99
N ALA A 189 -15.74 -4.46 12.07
CA ALA A 189 -17.15 -4.79 12.04
C ALA A 189 -18.01 -3.70 11.40
N VAL A 190 -17.84 -2.45 11.87
CA VAL A 190 -18.57 -1.30 11.32
C VAL A 190 -18.26 -1.10 9.84
N ALA A 191 -16.99 -1.26 9.45
CA ALA A 191 -16.56 -1.08 8.06
C ALA A 191 -17.09 -2.19 7.14
N VAL A 192 -17.06 -3.45 7.60
CA VAL A 192 -17.59 -4.61 6.85
C VAL A 192 -19.10 -4.52 6.69
N ASP A 193 -19.84 -4.10 7.73
CA ASP A 193 -21.29 -3.86 7.63
C ASP A 193 -21.61 -2.77 6.59
N ALA A 194 -20.89 -1.64 6.62
CA ALA A 194 -21.06 -0.57 5.64
C ALA A 194 -20.77 -1.05 4.20
N LEU A 195 -19.71 -1.82 4.01
CA LEU A 195 -19.35 -2.40 2.72
C LEU A 195 -20.42 -3.38 2.23
N ASN A 196 -20.89 -4.27 3.11
CA ASN A 196 -21.92 -5.26 2.79
C ASN A 196 -23.23 -4.60 2.37
N ARG A 197 -23.69 -3.58 3.10
CA ARG A 197 -24.90 -2.82 2.75
C ARG A 197 -24.75 -2.09 1.42
N ALA A 198 -23.62 -1.42 1.19
CA ALA A 198 -23.37 -0.71 -0.08
C ALA A 198 -23.31 -1.67 -1.27
N GLY A 199 -22.63 -2.83 -1.09
CA GLY A 199 -22.55 -3.87 -2.13
C GLY A 199 -23.91 -4.51 -2.42
N GLY A 200 -24.69 -4.78 -1.38
CA GLY A 200 -26.08 -5.27 -1.52
C GLY A 200 -26.94 -4.32 -2.35
N TRP A 201 -26.90 -3.03 -2.03
CA TRP A 201 -27.62 -2.02 -2.79
C TRP A 201 -27.19 -1.97 -4.27
N ILE A 202 -25.90 -2.05 -4.56
CA ILE A 202 -25.38 -2.08 -5.94
C ILE A 202 -25.91 -3.30 -6.69
N VAL A 203 -25.84 -4.50 -6.09
CA VAL A 203 -26.30 -5.75 -6.71
C VAL A 203 -27.81 -5.69 -7.03
N GLU A 204 -28.60 -5.14 -6.13
CA GLU A 204 -30.06 -4.96 -6.32
C GLU A 204 -30.37 -3.86 -7.35
N ARG A 205 -29.62 -2.76 -7.32
CA ARG A 205 -29.89 -1.60 -8.16
C ARG A 205 -29.41 -1.77 -9.60
N PHE A 206 -28.31 -2.46 -9.82
CA PHE A 206 -27.67 -2.59 -11.13
C PHE A 206 -28.61 -3.07 -12.25
N PRO A 207 -29.43 -4.12 -12.07
CA PRO A 207 -30.35 -4.59 -13.10
C PRO A 207 -31.54 -3.64 -13.36
N VAL A 208 -31.85 -2.74 -12.43
CA VAL A 208 -32.98 -1.82 -12.49
C VAL A 208 -32.58 -0.46 -13.04
N ASP A 209 -31.44 0.05 -12.60
CA ASP A 209 -30.94 1.38 -12.96
C ASP A 209 -29.40 1.36 -12.98
N VAL A 210 -28.84 0.95 -14.11
CA VAL A 210 -27.39 0.88 -14.33
C VAL A 210 -26.71 2.24 -14.11
N ARG A 211 -27.36 3.35 -14.45
CA ARG A 211 -26.76 4.70 -14.31
C ARG A 211 -26.62 5.08 -12.85
N ALA A 212 -27.63 4.85 -12.02
CA ALA A 212 -27.56 5.10 -10.58
C ALA A 212 -26.49 4.21 -9.91
N ALA A 213 -26.45 2.92 -10.25
CA ALA A 213 -25.42 2.01 -9.76
C ALA A 213 -24.01 2.46 -10.19
N SER A 214 -23.83 2.85 -11.47
CA SER A 214 -22.53 3.30 -11.98
C SER A 214 -22.07 4.64 -11.39
N ALA A 215 -22.99 5.53 -11.01
CA ALA A 215 -22.63 6.78 -10.31
C ALA A 215 -21.98 6.51 -8.94
N SER A 216 -22.29 5.39 -8.29
CA SER A 216 -21.69 4.97 -7.02
C SER A 216 -20.43 4.11 -7.16
N ALA A 217 -20.02 3.74 -8.38
CA ALA A 217 -18.96 2.74 -8.61
C ALA A 217 -17.61 3.15 -8.02
N VAL A 218 -17.13 4.38 -8.26
CA VAL A 218 -15.84 4.84 -7.74
C VAL A 218 -15.83 4.98 -6.21
N PRO A 219 -16.83 5.64 -5.57
CA PRO A 219 -16.97 5.62 -4.12
C PRO A 219 -17.00 4.22 -3.51
N PHE A 220 -17.72 3.28 -4.15
CA PHE A 220 -17.77 1.89 -3.71
C PHE A 220 -16.43 1.17 -3.83
N LEU A 221 -15.72 1.32 -4.95
CA LEU A 221 -14.38 0.78 -5.12
C LEU A 221 -13.44 1.29 -4.03
N ARG A 222 -13.49 2.59 -3.71
CA ARG A 222 -12.69 3.18 -2.63
C ARG A 222 -13.07 2.59 -1.26
N LEU A 223 -14.36 2.47 -0.95
CA LEU A 223 -14.84 1.83 0.27
C LEU A 223 -14.32 0.40 0.36
N PHE A 224 -14.47 -0.39 -0.70
CA PHE A 224 -14.01 -1.77 -0.74
C PHE A 224 -12.49 -1.85 -0.52
N GLY A 225 -11.70 -1.01 -1.18
CA GLY A 225 -10.25 -0.96 -1.00
C GLY A 225 -9.85 -0.67 0.45
N VAL A 226 -10.46 0.35 1.06
CA VAL A 226 -10.18 0.72 2.47
C VAL A 226 -10.53 -0.43 3.42
N VAL A 227 -11.70 -1.05 3.25
CA VAL A 227 -12.12 -2.17 4.12
C VAL A 227 -11.24 -3.39 3.89
N ALA A 228 -10.94 -3.75 2.63
CA ALA A 228 -10.06 -4.87 2.30
C ALA A 228 -8.63 -4.65 2.81
N GLY A 229 -8.10 -3.44 2.70
CA GLY A 229 -6.80 -3.06 3.28
C GLY A 229 -6.81 -3.17 4.80
N GLY A 230 -7.84 -2.63 5.45
CA GLY A 230 -8.04 -2.74 6.90
C GLY A 230 -8.15 -4.19 7.38
N TRP A 231 -8.87 -5.02 6.62
CA TRP A 231 -8.94 -6.47 6.86
C TRP A 231 -7.56 -7.14 6.83
N GLN A 232 -6.69 -6.81 5.86
CA GLN A 232 -5.34 -7.38 5.81
C GLN A 232 -4.47 -6.88 6.98
N MET A 233 -4.59 -5.61 7.36
CA MET A 233 -3.88 -5.08 8.53
C MET A 233 -4.36 -5.72 9.84
N ALA A 234 -5.64 -6.02 9.97
CA ALA A 234 -6.23 -6.74 11.09
C ALA A 234 -5.67 -8.18 11.20
N ARG A 235 -5.54 -8.88 10.08
CA ARG A 235 -4.89 -10.20 10.01
C ARG A 235 -3.41 -10.13 10.42
N ALA A 236 -2.72 -9.10 9.95
CA ALA A 236 -1.32 -8.88 10.35
C ALA A 236 -1.19 -8.63 11.86
N ALA A 237 -2.13 -7.91 12.47
CA ALA A 237 -2.15 -7.66 13.91
C ALA A 237 -2.35 -8.95 14.72
N LEU A 238 -3.23 -9.86 14.28
CA LEU A 238 -3.40 -11.19 14.90
C LEU A 238 -2.10 -12.01 14.84
N VAL A 239 -1.46 -12.05 13.68
CA VAL A 239 -0.18 -12.77 13.51
C VAL A 239 0.92 -12.14 14.37
N ALA A 240 0.98 -10.81 14.44
CA ALA A 240 1.96 -10.11 15.28
C ALA A 240 1.74 -10.42 16.77
N GLN A 241 0.49 -10.42 17.25
CA GLN A 241 0.17 -10.78 18.62
C GLN A 241 0.59 -12.21 18.94
N ALA A 242 0.25 -13.16 18.07
CA ALA A 242 0.63 -14.56 18.26
C ALA A 242 2.16 -14.76 18.37
N ARG A 243 2.94 -13.98 17.63
CA ARG A 243 4.41 -14.00 17.73
C ARG A 243 4.92 -13.38 19.03
N VAL A 244 4.32 -12.30 19.49
CA VAL A 244 4.64 -11.70 20.79
C VAL A 244 4.36 -12.69 21.91
N ASP A 245 3.20 -13.36 21.89
CA ASP A 245 2.82 -14.35 22.88
C ASP A 245 3.75 -15.58 22.86
N ALA A 246 4.31 -15.93 21.71
CA ALA A 246 5.31 -16.98 21.55
C ALA A 246 6.76 -16.56 21.94
N GLY A 247 6.98 -15.30 22.39
CA GLY A 247 8.31 -14.79 22.77
C GLY A 247 9.22 -14.43 21.59
N ASP A 248 8.69 -14.31 20.36
CA ASP A 248 9.48 -13.92 19.18
C ASP A 248 9.77 -12.42 19.13
N GLY A 249 9.14 -11.61 19.97
CA GLY A 249 9.29 -10.16 20.02
C GLY A 249 10.68 -9.69 20.43
N ASP A 250 11.28 -10.36 21.41
CA ASP A 250 12.57 -9.97 21.97
C ASP A 250 13.73 -10.24 20.98
N ARG A 251 13.67 -11.32 20.23
CA ARG A 251 14.68 -11.67 19.21
C ARG A 251 14.79 -10.67 18.07
N GLN A 252 13.76 -9.93 17.78
CA GLN A 252 13.75 -8.91 16.71
C GLN A 252 14.32 -7.57 17.20
N ALA A 253 14.11 -7.23 18.46
CA ALA A 253 14.69 -6.07 19.12
C ALA A 253 16.23 -6.25 19.27
N GLU A 254 16.68 -7.45 19.66
CA GLU A 254 18.10 -7.79 19.74
C GLU A 254 18.83 -7.76 18.39
N ARG A 255 18.18 -8.20 17.29
CA ARG A 255 18.74 -8.10 15.94
C ARG A 255 18.86 -6.66 15.45
N GLN A 256 17.93 -5.78 15.82
CA GLN A 256 17.95 -4.36 15.47
C GLN A 256 18.99 -3.57 16.30
N SER A 257 19.18 -3.91 17.58
CA SER A 257 20.21 -3.32 18.42
C SER A 257 21.62 -3.76 18.00
N GLY A 258 21.80 -5.03 17.62
CA GLY A 258 23.07 -5.54 17.11
C GLY A 258 23.48 -4.96 15.75
N GLN A 259 22.52 -4.56 14.89
CA GLN A 259 22.81 -3.86 13.64
C GLN A 259 23.18 -2.39 13.85
N SER A 260 22.65 -1.73 14.88
CA SER A 260 23.00 -0.34 15.21
C SER A 260 24.40 -0.18 15.79
N ASP A 261 24.92 -1.19 16.49
CA ASP A 261 26.29 -1.19 17.02
C ASP A 261 27.34 -1.51 15.95
N GLY A 262 27.00 -2.30 14.94
CA GLY A 262 27.90 -2.58 13.81
C GLY A 262 28.10 -1.39 12.85
N GLN A 263 27.22 -0.38 12.88
CA GLN A 263 27.35 0.83 12.08
C GLN A 263 28.09 1.98 12.79
N ARG A 264 28.29 1.91 14.09
CA ARG A 264 29.01 2.96 14.86
C ARG A 264 30.53 2.82 14.85
N HIS A 265 31.09 1.76 14.28
CA HIS A 265 32.52 1.56 14.13
C HIS A 265 33.03 1.71 12.69
N ARG A 266 32.43 2.59 11.89
CA ARG A 266 33.06 3.09 10.67
C ARG A 266 33.72 4.41 11.00
N ASP A 267 35.06 4.34 11.06
CA ASP A 267 35.99 5.44 11.24
C ASP A 267 35.69 6.60 10.30
N PRO A 268 35.40 7.81 10.77
CA PRO A 268 35.11 8.96 9.90
C PRO A 268 36.38 9.52 9.21
N ASP A 269 37.57 8.99 9.45
CA ASP A 269 38.82 9.53 8.92
C ASP A 269 39.47 8.70 7.78
N ALA A 270 38.75 7.80 7.15
CA ALA A 270 39.24 7.13 5.95
C ALA A 270 39.11 8.06 4.72
N HIS A 271 40.23 8.75 4.39
CA HIS A 271 40.38 9.54 3.18
C HIS A 271 40.09 8.75 1.90
N PRO A 272 39.40 9.32 0.90
CA PRO A 272 39.09 8.66 -0.38
C PRO A 272 40.23 8.88 -1.40
N GLU A 273 41.45 8.45 -1.09
CA GLU A 273 42.53 8.40 -2.08
C GLU A 273 43.09 6.97 -2.10
N ASP A 274 42.41 6.07 -2.78
CA ASP A 274 43.01 4.93 -3.49
C ASP A 274 41.95 4.04 -4.20
N ARG A 275 41.35 4.55 -5.24
CA ARG A 275 40.71 3.72 -6.28
C ARG A 275 40.79 4.42 -7.64
N GLY A 276 42.03 4.62 -8.05
CA GLY A 276 42.33 4.86 -9.45
C GLY A 276 42.66 3.53 -10.11
N GLN A 277 42.19 3.40 -11.35
CA GLN A 277 42.63 2.44 -12.37
C GLN A 277 42.10 1.01 -12.25
N SER A 278 41.01 0.74 -12.91
CA SER A 278 40.92 -0.24 -14.00
C SER A 278 39.48 -0.49 -14.39
N PHE A 279 39.04 0.04 -15.50
CA PHE A 279 37.98 -0.49 -16.38
C PHE A 279 37.83 0.41 -17.61
N LEU A 280 38.85 0.34 -18.47
CA LEU A 280 38.77 0.74 -19.87
C LEU A 280 39.62 -0.24 -20.65
N ALA A 281 39.00 -1.23 -21.26
CA ALA A 281 39.41 -1.91 -22.49
C ALA A 281 38.55 -3.14 -22.74
N VAL A 282 37.64 -3.05 -23.69
CA VAL A 282 37.12 -4.08 -24.62
C VAL A 282 35.91 -3.40 -25.27
N GLY A 283 35.92 -3.10 -26.52
CA GLY A 283 36.07 -3.65 -27.77
C GLY A 283 35.65 -2.67 -28.83
N GLN A 284 36.58 -2.08 -29.54
CA GLN A 284 36.34 -1.60 -30.90
C GLN A 284 36.30 -2.81 -31.79
N GLY A 285 35.16 -3.11 -32.38
CA GLY A 285 34.96 -4.08 -33.42
C GLY A 285 34.42 -3.36 -34.66
N GLU A 286 35.33 -3.11 -35.60
CA GLU A 286 35.02 -2.67 -36.93
C GLU A 286 33.99 -3.58 -37.61
N ASN A 287 33.01 -2.98 -38.32
CA ASN A 287 32.48 -3.58 -39.51
C ASN A 287 32.24 -2.51 -40.59
N ARG A 288 33.13 -2.59 -41.56
CA ARG A 288 33.03 -1.94 -42.86
C ARG A 288 32.09 -2.73 -43.77
N ALA A 289 31.45 -1.97 -44.60
CA ALA A 289 31.14 -2.22 -46.02
C ALA A 289 29.93 -3.11 -46.38
N GLY A 290 29.12 -2.57 -47.19
CA GLY A 290 28.16 -3.26 -48.04
C GLY A 290 27.21 -2.30 -48.70
N ASP A 291 27.71 -1.60 -49.69
CA ASP A 291 27.00 -0.83 -50.73
C ASP A 291 26.00 -1.68 -51.52
N GLN A 292 25.00 -1.00 -52.07
CA GLN A 292 24.36 -1.17 -53.39
C GLN A 292 22.92 -1.69 -53.47
N HIS A 293 22.17 -0.77 -54.07
CA HIS A 293 21.18 -0.87 -55.14
C HIS A 293 19.73 -1.30 -54.89
N GLN A 294 18.88 -0.31 -55.24
CA GLN A 294 17.74 -0.40 -56.24
C GLN A 294 16.58 -1.35 -55.84
N GLU A 295 15.40 -0.91 -55.70
CA GLU A 295 14.42 -0.16 -56.50
C GLU A 295 13.34 0.50 -55.62
#